data_660857f2e3ca3e66a3c7bda240c3be5f
#
_entry.id   660857f2e3ca3e66a3c7bda240c3be5f
#
_cell.length_a   1.000
_cell.length_b   1.000
_cell.length_c   1.000
_cell.angle_alpha   90.00
_cell.angle_beta   90.00
_cell.angle_gamma   90.00
#
_symmetry.space_group_name_H-M   'P 1'
#
loop_
_entity.id
_entity.type
_entity.pdbx_description
1 polymer ?
#
loop_
_entity_poly.entity_id
_entity_poly.type
_entity_poly.pdbx_seq_one_letter_code
_entity_poly.pdbx_strand_id
1 'polypeptide(L)'
;MSRLPALLLSSTVGLSVAVGLSACGLPSGGTSGDTSGSGTPTSDGLTVLAAASLTDVLEEVADLVRAEHPDLQVDLGFAASSTVVQQVDQGAPADVVVLAGPEPLAMVDPDLVRGDPVVVATNTLVLAVPAGPADPGTGPVTAVEDLARDGIRLVVCRPEAPCGRAAETLLADLGVAPRIASYEPDARATLTKVELGEADAGLVWRTDVLAADGRVREVPLPEGAEVTNDYPLAVVSDDPAAAWFVEAITSEDGRRLLADAGFGLP
;
A
#
# COMPACT_ATOMS: atom_id res chain seq x y z
N MET A 1 -25.63 -52.45 2.47
CA MET A 1 -26.89 -52.59 3.22
C MET A 1 -26.73 -51.70 4.42
N SER A 2 -27.33 -50.57 4.49
CA SER A 2 -28.32 -50.04 5.43
C SER A 2 -28.47 -48.53 5.20
N ARG A 3 -29.70 -48.14 5.14
CA ARG A 3 -30.28 -46.88 4.65
C ARG A 3 -30.31 -45.79 5.73
N LEU A 4 -30.36 -44.55 5.26
CA LEU A 4 -30.82 -43.25 5.81
C LEU A 4 -31.95 -43.37 6.88
N PRO A 5 -32.25 -42.27 7.67
CA PRO A 5 -33.03 -41.18 7.06
C PRO A 5 -32.71 -39.75 7.51
N ALA A 6 -33.23 -38.85 6.69
CA ALA A 6 -33.30 -37.39 6.85
C ALA A 6 -34.31 -36.98 7.92
N LEU A 7 -34.06 -35.86 8.61
CA LEU A 7 -35.10 -35.12 9.35
C LEU A 7 -35.02 -33.63 8.95
N LEU A 8 -36.10 -33.20 8.27
CA LEU A 8 -36.49 -31.82 8.03
C LEU A 8 -37.12 -31.24 9.31
N LEU A 9 -36.70 -30.05 9.72
CA LEU A 9 -37.52 -29.20 10.60
C LEU A 9 -37.55 -27.78 10.03
N SER A 10 -38.71 -27.43 9.48
CA SER A 10 -39.12 -26.06 9.14
C SER A 10 -39.58 -25.36 10.41
N SER A 11 -39.09 -24.12 10.63
CA SER A 11 -39.70 -23.19 11.59
C SER A 11 -39.85 -21.84 10.93
N THR A 12 -41.06 -21.53 10.52
CA THR A 12 -41.53 -20.21 10.10
C THR A 12 -41.85 -19.38 11.32
N VAL A 13 -41.18 -18.23 11.48
CA VAL A 13 -41.57 -17.17 12.43
C VAL A 13 -41.97 -15.94 11.60
N GLY A 14 -43.26 -15.65 11.69
CA GLY A 14 -43.85 -14.45 11.10
C GLY A 14 -43.56 -13.21 11.95
N LEU A 15 -43.13 -12.12 11.34
CA LEU A 15 -42.95 -10.81 11.98
C LEU A 15 -44.00 -9.85 11.43
N SER A 16 -44.90 -9.42 12.30
CA SER A 16 -45.98 -8.47 12.02
C SER A 16 -45.44 -7.05 11.98
N VAL A 17 -45.74 -6.34 10.89
CA VAL A 17 -45.47 -4.90 10.70
C VAL A 17 -46.59 -4.09 11.35
N ALA A 18 -46.27 -3.23 12.31
CA ALA A 18 -47.18 -2.20 12.81
C ALA A 18 -46.84 -0.85 12.15
N VAL A 19 -47.75 -0.38 11.32
CA VAL A 19 -47.73 0.96 10.71
C VAL A 19 -48.32 1.96 11.72
N GLY A 20 -47.50 2.90 12.17
CA GLY A 20 -47.94 4.05 12.95
C GLY A 20 -47.88 5.33 12.10
N LEU A 21 -49.00 5.79 11.58
CA LEU A 21 -49.16 7.14 11.06
C LEU A 21 -49.33 8.11 12.25
N SER A 22 -48.51 9.14 12.31
CA SER A 22 -48.83 10.36 13.07
C SER A 22 -48.52 11.59 12.23
N ALA A 23 -49.55 12.33 11.99
CA ALA A 23 -49.59 13.55 11.17
C ALA A 23 -49.46 14.82 12.04
N CYS A 24 -49.02 15.89 11.37
CA CYS A 24 -49.26 17.32 11.61
C CYS A 24 -48.54 18.04 12.74
N GLY A 25 -47.83 19.09 12.32
CA GLY A 25 -47.46 20.23 13.11
C GLY A 25 -46.46 21.16 12.44
N LEU A 26 -46.94 22.05 11.51
CA LEU A 26 -46.22 23.27 11.15
C LEU A 26 -46.42 24.34 12.21
N PRO A 27 -45.39 25.13 12.52
CA PRO A 27 -45.57 26.55 12.46
C PRO A 27 -44.54 27.27 11.59
N SER A 28 -45.06 28.17 10.77
CA SER A 28 -44.35 29.25 10.08
C SER A 28 -43.76 30.23 11.09
N GLY A 29 -42.55 30.68 10.85
CA GLY A 29 -41.95 31.80 11.57
C GLY A 29 -40.59 32.12 10.99
N GLY A 30 -40.53 33.06 10.04
CA GLY A 30 -39.31 33.50 9.41
C GLY A 30 -38.39 34.26 10.35
N THR A 31 -37.12 34.19 10.02
CA THR A 31 -36.19 35.33 10.07
C THR A 31 -34.99 34.99 9.23
N SER A 32 -34.81 35.74 8.16
CA SER A 32 -33.58 35.77 7.37
C SER A 32 -32.47 36.30 8.27
N GLY A 33 -31.51 35.42 8.56
CA GLY A 33 -30.25 35.79 9.17
C GLY A 33 -29.18 35.31 8.22
N ASP A 34 -28.72 36.19 7.32
CA ASP A 34 -27.46 36.05 6.61
C ASP A 34 -26.35 36.02 7.67
N THR A 35 -25.93 34.82 7.99
CA THR A 35 -24.62 34.61 8.63
C THR A 35 -23.74 33.96 7.56
N SER A 36 -23.01 34.81 6.84
CA SER A 36 -21.82 34.38 6.10
C SER A 36 -20.80 33.91 7.13
N GLY A 37 -21.01 32.71 7.65
CA GLY A 37 -20.01 31.98 8.38
C GLY A 37 -19.06 31.40 7.33
N SER A 38 -17.85 31.92 7.28
CA SER A 38 -16.71 31.22 6.74
C SER A 38 -16.50 29.95 7.60
N GLY A 39 -17.36 28.96 7.40
CA GLY A 39 -17.17 27.62 7.93
C GLY A 39 -16.05 26.98 7.14
N THR A 40 -14.94 26.73 7.79
CA THR A 40 -13.96 25.75 7.30
C THR A 40 -14.73 24.47 6.98
N PRO A 41 -14.61 23.89 5.78
CA PRO A 41 -15.26 22.62 5.50
C PRO A 41 -14.79 21.61 6.54
N THR A 42 -15.72 21.02 7.27
CA THR A 42 -15.41 19.94 8.22
C THR A 42 -15.52 18.63 7.47
N SER A 43 -14.42 17.91 7.35
CA SER A 43 -14.41 16.51 6.93
C SER A 43 -14.63 15.62 8.15
N ASP A 44 -15.46 14.60 8.01
CA ASP A 44 -15.69 13.60 9.07
C ASP A 44 -14.58 12.52 9.11
N GLY A 45 -13.79 12.38 8.04
CA GLY A 45 -12.71 11.40 7.93
C GLY A 45 -11.87 11.58 6.69
N LEU A 46 -10.71 10.94 6.68
CA LEU A 46 -9.77 10.88 5.57
C LEU A 46 -9.38 9.42 5.34
N THR A 47 -9.58 8.91 4.15
CA THR A 47 -9.17 7.57 3.77
C THR A 47 -8.02 7.61 2.77
N VAL A 48 -6.89 7.01 3.13
CA VAL A 48 -5.70 6.91 2.27
C VAL A 48 -5.46 5.44 1.92
N LEU A 49 -5.44 5.11 0.63
CA LEU A 49 -5.06 3.79 0.14
C LEU A 49 -3.66 3.86 -0.45
N ALA A 50 -2.75 3.00 -0.02
CA ALA A 50 -1.36 3.11 -0.39
C ALA A 50 -0.66 1.77 -0.67
N ALA A 51 0.47 1.85 -1.35
CA ALA A 51 1.35 0.71 -1.56
C ALA A 51 1.87 0.16 -0.22
N ALA A 52 1.93 -1.18 -0.08
CA ALA A 52 2.32 -1.86 1.15
C ALA A 52 3.71 -1.46 1.69
N SER A 53 4.62 -1.04 0.82
CA SER A 53 5.94 -0.55 1.20
C SER A 53 5.93 0.78 1.97
N LEU A 54 4.80 1.50 1.95
CA LEU A 54 4.62 2.78 2.65
C LEU A 54 3.98 2.61 4.05
N THR A 55 3.66 1.38 4.48
CA THR A 55 2.87 1.14 5.69
C THR A 55 3.41 1.92 6.89
N ASP A 56 4.67 1.70 7.23
CA ASP A 56 5.23 2.24 8.47
C ASP A 56 5.34 3.78 8.42
N VAL A 57 5.81 4.34 7.29
CA VAL A 57 6.01 5.80 7.17
C VAL A 57 4.70 6.58 7.05
N LEU A 58 3.66 6.03 6.40
CA LEU A 58 2.38 6.75 6.30
C LEU A 58 1.57 6.74 7.60
N GLU A 59 1.80 5.79 8.50
CA GLU A 59 1.31 5.86 9.87
C GLU A 59 1.86 7.10 10.59
N GLU A 60 3.17 7.38 10.46
CA GLU A 60 3.80 8.55 11.04
C GLU A 60 3.34 9.86 10.36
N VAL A 61 3.15 9.86 9.03
CA VAL A 61 2.58 11.02 8.31
C VAL A 61 1.14 11.28 8.75
N ALA A 62 0.33 10.24 8.96
CA ALA A 62 -1.02 10.39 9.47
C ALA A 62 -1.05 10.99 10.89
N ASP A 63 -0.03 10.72 11.71
CA ASP A 63 0.11 11.35 13.03
C ASP A 63 0.39 12.86 12.92
N LEU A 64 1.10 13.33 11.87
CA LEU A 64 1.22 14.78 11.62
C LEU A 64 -0.14 15.40 11.32
N VAL A 65 -0.95 14.73 10.48
CA VAL A 65 -2.32 15.21 10.18
C VAL A 65 -3.19 15.24 11.45
N ARG A 66 -3.16 14.17 12.26
CA ARG A 66 -3.93 14.09 13.52
C ARG A 66 -3.49 15.15 14.54
N ALA A 67 -2.21 15.54 14.55
CA ALA A 67 -1.71 16.57 15.44
C ALA A 67 -2.29 17.96 15.13
N GLU A 68 -2.50 18.27 13.85
CA GLU A 68 -3.07 19.52 13.39
C GLU A 68 -4.61 19.50 13.34
N HIS A 69 -5.20 18.31 13.13
CA HIS A 69 -6.63 18.06 13.02
C HIS A 69 -7.09 16.96 13.98
N PRO A 70 -7.13 17.21 15.31
CA PRO A 70 -7.34 16.16 16.31
C PRO A 70 -8.72 15.50 16.28
N ASP A 71 -9.70 16.12 15.63
CA ASP A 71 -11.05 15.58 15.48
C ASP A 71 -11.22 14.77 14.18
N LEU A 72 -10.20 14.74 13.28
CA LEU A 72 -10.24 14.02 12.02
C LEU A 72 -9.93 12.56 12.25
N GLN A 73 -10.80 11.67 11.79
CA GLN A 73 -10.48 10.25 11.66
C GLN A 73 -9.63 10.02 10.42
N VAL A 74 -8.46 9.40 10.56
CA VAL A 74 -7.58 9.04 9.44
C VAL A 74 -7.48 7.53 9.36
N ASP A 75 -8.03 6.98 8.27
CA ASP A 75 -8.03 5.55 7.95
C ASP A 75 -7.00 5.26 6.86
N LEU A 76 -6.11 4.31 7.12
CA LEU A 76 -5.07 3.89 6.18
C LEU A 76 -5.31 2.46 5.71
N GLY A 77 -5.23 2.23 4.40
CA GLY A 77 -5.32 0.92 3.81
C GLY A 77 -4.10 0.62 2.94
N PHE A 78 -3.49 -0.56 3.13
CA PHE A 78 -2.25 -0.92 2.44
C PHE A 78 -2.39 -2.22 1.65
N ALA A 79 -1.98 -2.19 0.37
CA ALA A 79 -1.97 -3.36 -0.50
C ALA A 79 -0.93 -3.21 -1.62
N ALA A 80 -0.81 -4.20 -2.50
CA ALA A 80 -0.09 -4.01 -3.76
C ALA A 80 -0.77 -2.89 -4.58
N SER A 81 0.00 -2.02 -5.23
CA SER A 81 -0.54 -0.87 -5.97
C SER A 81 -1.61 -1.26 -7.00
N SER A 82 -1.46 -2.41 -7.68
CA SER A 82 -2.49 -2.93 -8.58
C SER A 82 -3.81 -3.29 -7.88
N THR A 83 -3.74 -3.72 -6.62
CA THR A 83 -4.92 -3.99 -5.79
C THR A 83 -5.58 -2.69 -5.35
N VAL A 84 -4.78 -1.68 -4.96
CA VAL A 84 -5.29 -0.34 -4.61
C VAL A 84 -6.07 0.24 -5.80
N VAL A 85 -5.49 0.21 -7.01
CA VAL A 85 -6.17 0.68 -8.23
C VAL A 85 -7.51 -0.04 -8.41
N GLN A 86 -7.52 -1.37 -8.33
CA GLN A 86 -8.76 -2.15 -8.46
C GLN A 86 -9.81 -1.78 -7.40
N GLN A 87 -9.41 -1.51 -6.17
CA GLN A 87 -10.32 -1.09 -5.10
C GLN A 87 -10.96 0.26 -5.42
N VAL A 88 -10.15 1.23 -5.84
CA VAL A 88 -10.63 2.58 -6.20
C VAL A 88 -11.58 2.53 -7.41
N ASP A 89 -11.22 1.82 -8.46
CA ASP A 89 -12.06 1.67 -9.65
C ASP A 89 -13.39 0.92 -9.37
N GLN A 90 -13.41 0.08 -8.33
CA GLN A 90 -14.62 -0.59 -7.84
C GLN A 90 -15.43 0.26 -6.86
N GLY A 91 -15.02 1.49 -6.60
CA GLY A 91 -15.73 2.44 -5.73
C GLY A 91 -15.43 2.26 -4.24
N ALA A 92 -14.29 1.68 -3.87
CA ALA A 92 -13.86 1.72 -2.48
C ALA A 92 -13.67 3.19 -2.04
N PRO A 93 -14.10 3.55 -0.83
CA PRO A 93 -13.87 4.90 -0.33
C PRO A 93 -12.38 5.19 -0.25
N ALA A 94 -11.94 6.26 -0.90
CA ALA A 94 -10.59 6.76 -0.85
C ALA A 94 -10.57 8.25 -1.17
N ASP A 95 -9.75 9.01 -0.46
CA ASP A 95 -9.53 10.43 -0.69
C ASP A 95 -8.17 10.67 -1.35
N VAL A 96 -7.20 9.87 -0.96
CA VAL A 96 -5.83 9.91 -1.47
C VAL A 96 -5.36 8.50 -1.81
N VAL A 97 -4.65 8.38 -2.91
CA VAL A 97 -3.89 7.17 -3.24
C VAL A 97 -2.41 7.48 -3.34
N VAL A 98 -1.54 6.60 -2.79
CA VAL A 98 -0.09 6.69 -2.93
C VAL A 98 0.42 5.35 -3.48
N LEU A 99 0.87 5.36 -4.72
CA LEU A 99 1.15 4.13 -5.48
C LEU A 99 2.65 3.96 -5.72
N ALA A 100 3.10 2.71 -5.78
CA ALA A 100 4.46 2.37 -6.16
C ALA A 100 4.54 2.21 -7.69
N GLY A 101 4.95 3.26 -8.37
CA GLY A 101 5.11 3.35 -9.81
C GLY A 101 4.11 4.25 -10.53
N PRO A 102 4.53 4.89 -11.61
CA PRO A 102 3.65 5.70 -12.44
C PRO A 102 2.63 4.86 -13.23
N GLU A 103 2.96 3.59 -13.55
CA GLU A 103 2.08 2.72 -14.32
C GLU A 103 0.78 2.38 -13.56
N PRO A 104 0.79 1.99 -12.27
CA PRO A 104 -0.45 1.82 -11.52
C PRO A 104 -1.29 3.09 -11.50
N LEU A 105 -0.67 4.27 -11.34
CA LEU A 105 -1.42 5.52 -11.36
C LEU A 105 -2.10 5.76 -12.71
N ALA A 106 -1.43 5.47 -13.81
CA ALA A 106 -2.00 5.59 -15.16
C ALA A 106 -3.19 4.64 -15.43
N MET A 107 -3.39 3.64 -14.56
CA MET A 107 -4.53 2.72 -14.63
C MET A 107 -5.75 3.20 -13.83
N VAL A 108 -5.59 4.15 -12.91
CA VAL A 108 -6.72 4.75 -12.19
C VAL A 108 -7.57 5.51 -13.19
N ASP A 109 -8.91 5.38 -13.07
CA ASP A 109 -9.84 6.13 -13.92
C ASP A 109 -9.54 7.64 -13.82
N PRO A 110 -9.17 8.30 -14.92
CA PRO A 110 -8.78 9.72 -14.88
C PRO A 110 -9.92 10.64 -14.40
N ASP A 111 -11.18 10.20 -14.52
CA ASP A 111 -12.33 10.97 -14.02
C ASP A 111 -12.38 11.00 -12.47
N LEU A 112 -11.69 10.10 -11.80
CA LEU A 112 -11.55 10.08 -10.34
C LEU A 112 -10.42 10.99 -9.83
N VAL A 113 -9.41 11.26 -10.64
CA VAL A 113 -8.24 12.04 -10.20
C VAL A 113 -8.55 13.53 -10.14
N ARG A 114 -8.16 14.19 -9.06
CA ARG A 114 -8.34 15.62 -8.81
C ARG A 114 -7.01 16.34 -8.85
N GLY A 115 -6.86 17.27 -9.76
CA GLY A 115 -5.61 18.01 -9.96
C GLY A 115 -4.48 17.17 -10.54
N ASP A 116 -3.25 17.67 -10.40
CA ASP A 116 -2.05 16.99 -10.89
C ASP A 116 -1.45 16.09 -9.80
N PRO A 117 -1.15 14.82 -10.10
CA PRO A 117 -0.43 13.95 -9.16
C PRO A 117 0.96 14.49 -8.81
N VAL A 118 1.40 14.20 -7.58
CA VAL A 118 2.71 14.65 -7.07
C VAL A 118 3.57 13.41 -6.75
N VAL A 119 4.81 13.36 -7.25
CA VAL A 119 5.78 12.36 -6.77
C VAL A 119 6.25 12.77 -5.39
N VAL A 120 6.00 11.95 -4.39
CA VAL A 120 6.33 12.24 -2.98
C VAL A 120 7.59 11.53 -2.50
N ALA A 121 7.97 10.42 -3.14
CA ALA A 121 9.13 9.64 -2.79
C ALA A 121 9.65 8.84 -3.99
N THR A 122 10.87 8.30 -3.87
CA THR A 122 11.42 7.25 -4.75
C THR A 122 11.88 6.07 -3.90
N ASN A 123 11.97 4.86 -4.47
CA ASN A 123 12.53 3.70 -3.79
C ASN A 123 13.40 2.89 -4.75
N THR A 124 14.39 2.19 -4.21
CA THR A 124 15.33 1.40 -4.99
C THR A 124 15.09 -0.07 -4.74
N LEU A 125 15.02 -0.87 -5.80
CA LEU A 125 14.99 -2.33 -5.68
C LEU A 125 16.35 -2.84 -5.23
N VAL A 126 16.36 -3.77 -4.29
CA VAL A 126 17.59 -4.35 -3.73
C VAL A 126 17.47 -5.87 -3.60
N LEU A 127 18.61 -6.53 -3.56
CA LEU A 127 18.70 -7.95 -3.27
C LEU A 127 18.83 -8.14 -1.74
N ALA A 128 17.80 -8.70 -1.13
CA ALA A 128 17.76 -9.02 0.29
C ALA A 128 18.07 -10.49 0.53
N VAL A 129 18.85 -10.77 1.57
CA VAL A 129 19.17 -12.13 2.03
C VAL A 129 19.01 -12.22 3.54
N PRO A 130 18.76 -13.40 4.14
CA PRO A 130 18.73 -13.56 5.59
C PRO A 130 20.02 -13.05 6.24
N ALA A 131 19.90 -12.37 7.39
CA ALA A 131 21.08 -11.92 8.16
C ALA A 131 21.82 -13.08 8.85
N GLY A 132 21.14 -14.21 9.05
CA GLY A 132 21.67 -15.42 9.66
C GLY A 132 22.65 -16.20 8.75
N PRO A 133 23.12 -17.35 9.23
CA PRO A 133 23.98 -18.22 8.43
C PRO A 133 23.24 -18.72 7.17
N ALA A 134 23.97 -18.79 6.05
CA ALA A 134 23.45 -19.33 4.81
C ALA A 134 23.13 -20.83 4.93
N ASP A 135 22.23 -21.32 4.06
CA ASP A 135 21.96 -22.73 3.93
C ASP A 135 23.26 -23.48 3.55
N PRO A 136 23.68 -24.49 4.32
CA PRO A 136 24.93 -25.24 4.04
C PRO A 136 24.92 -25.93 2.65
N GLY A 137 23.75 -26.21 2.09
CA GLY A 137 23.62 -26.89 0.80
C GLY A 137 23.83 -25.96 -0.40
N THR A 138 23.52 -24.69 -0.26
CA THR A 138 23.58 -23.70 -1.37
C THR A 138 24.70 -22.68 -1.19
N GLY A 139 25.16 -22.48 0.05
CA GLY A 139 26.12 -21.45 0.42
C GLY A 139 25.50 -20.03 0.41
N PRO A 140 26.28 -19.01 0.79
CA PRO A 140 25.78 -17.64 0.88
C PRO A 140 25.51 -17.04 -0.52
N VAL A 141 24.45 -16.24 -0.62
CA VAL A 141 24.25 -15.32 -1.72
C VAL A 141 24.99 -14.02 -1.37
N THR A 142 26.00 -13.67 -2.15
CA THR A 142 26.88 -12.53 -1.93
C THR A 142 26.92 -11.55 -3.11
N ALA A 143 26.40 -11.97 -4.25
CA ALA A 143 26.26 -11.18 -5.45
C ALA A 143 25.00 -11.62 -6.22
N VAL A 144 24.52 -10.78 -7.12
CA VAL A 144 23.30 -11.07 -7.90
C VAL A 144 23.49 -12.26 -8.84
N GLU A 145 24.70 -12.50 -9.31
CA GLU A 145 25.05 -13.64 -10.17
C GLU A 145 24.87 -14.99 -9.45
N ASP A 146 24.98 -14.99 -8.13
CA ASP A 146 24.76 -16.18 -7.31
C ASP A 146 23.32 -16.73 -7.45
N LEU A 147 22.37 -15.88 -7.84
CA LEU A 147 20.98 -16.27 -8.06
C LEU A 147 20.79 -17.30 -9.16
N ALA A 148 21.75 -17.40 -10.10
CA ALA A 148 21.73 -18.39 -11.16
C ALA A 148 22.23 -19.77 -10.72
N ARG A 149 22.74 -19.93 -9.49
CA ARG A 149 23.22 -21.21 -8.95
C ARG A 149 22.05 -22.17 -8.68
N ASP A 150 22.31 -23.46 -8.91
CA ASP A 150 21.33 -24.51 -8.57
C ASP A 150 21.06 -24.53 -7.07
N GLY A 151 19.78 -24.69 -6.71
CA GLY A 151 19.34 -24.83 -5.33
C GLY A 151 19.02 -23.51 -4.62
N ILE A 152 19.44 -22.35 -5.16
CA ILE A 152 19.05 -21.04 -4.59
C ILE A 152 17.54 -20.85 -4.73
N ARG A 153 16.90 -20.54 -3.60
CA ARG A 153 15.47 -20.24 -3.52
C ARG A 153 15.30 -18.73 -3.59
N LEU A 154 15.16 -18.17 -4.81
CA LEU A 154 14.82 -16.76 -5.01
C LEU A 154 13.31 -16.61 -4.94
N VAL A 155 12.83 -15.65 -4.18
CA VAL A 155 11.44 -15.19 -4.17
C VAL A 155 11.36 -13.77 -4.72
N VAL A 156 10.30 -13.49 -5.47
CA VAL A 156 10.05 -12.17 -6.08
C VAL A 156 8.55 -11.86 -5.99
N CYS A 157 8.21 -10.59 -6.18
CA CYS A 157 6.81 -10.23 -6.36
C CYS A 157 6.27 -10.79 -7.69
N ARG A 158 4.94 -10.96 -7.78
CA ARG A 158 4.28 -11.28 -9.05
C ARG A 158 4.56 -10.20 -10.09
N PRO A 159 4.63 -10.57 -11.40
CA PRO A 159 4.91 -9.60 -12.48
C PRO A 159 3.95 -8.41 -12.53
N GLU A 160 2.72 -8.58 -12.06
CA GLU A 160 1.71 -7.50 -12.03
C GLU A 160 2.00 -6.45 -10.95
N ALA A 161 2.77 -6.80 -9.92
CA ALA A 161 3.17 -5.86 -8.87
C ALA A 161 4.36 -5.00 -9.33
N PRO A 162 4.48 -3.74 -8.86
CA PRO A 162 5.61 -2.87 -9.21
C PRO A 162 6.97 -3.48 -8.89
N CYS A 163 7.12 -4.12 -7.72
CA CYS A 163 8.35 -4.81 -7.33
C CYS A 163 8.68 -6.01 -8.25
N GLY A 164 7.67 -6.68 -8.80
CA GLY A 164 7.85 -7.77 -9.75
C GLY A 164 8.38 -7.29 -11.10
N ARG A 165 7.78 -6.23 -11.65
CA ARG A 165 8.27 -5.59 -12.88
C ARG A 165 9.70 -5.05 -12.72
N ALA A 166 9.98 -4.41 -11.58
CA ALA A 166 11.33 -3.94 -11.27
C ALA A 166 12.33 -5.11 -11.19
N ALA A 167 11.94 -6.24 -10.60
CA ALA A 167 12.77 -7.44 -10.55
C ALA A 167 13.03 -8.04 -11.92
N GLU A 168 12.02 -8.12 -12.79
CA GLU A 168 12.19 -8.57 -14.17
C GLU A 168 13.15 -7.67 -14.95
N THR A 169 13.01 -6.35 -14.81
CA THR A 169 13.92 -5.37 -15.43
C THR A 169 15.34 -5.58 -14.95
N LEU A 170 15.57 -5.61 -13.64
CA LEU A 170 16.89 -5.80 -13.05
C LEU A 170 17.57 -7.09 -13.55
N LEU A 171 16.85 -8.21 -13.49
CA LEU A 171 17.40 -9.51 -13.89
C LEU A 171 17.70 -9.57 -15.38
N ALA A 172 16.85 -8.94 -16.21
CA ALA A 172 17.08 -8.86 -17.66
C ALA A 172 18.29 -8.00 -18.00
N ASP A 173 18.44 -6.83 -17.40
CA ASP A 173 19.54 -5.89 -17.63
C ASP A 173 20.89 -6.50 -17.22
N LEU A 174 20.89 -7.30 -16.15
CA LEU A 174 22.08 -8.00 -15.67
C LEU A 174 22.33 -9.34 -16.40
N GLY A 175 21.41 -9.81 -17.24
CA GLY A 175 21.52 -11.10 -17.93
C GLY A 175 21.50 -12.29 -16.98
N VAL A 176 20.92 -12.15 -15.78
CA VAL A 176 20.80 -13.19 -14.76
C VAL A 176 19.46 -13.91 -14.95
N ALA A 177 19.49 -15.23 -15.13
CA ALA A 177 18.31 -16.06 -15.31
C ALA A 177 18.13 -17.05 -14.13
N PRO A 178 17.62 -16.58 -12.98
CA PRO A 178 17.47 -17.42 -11.80
C PRO A 178 16.24 -18.32 -11.92
N ARG A 179 16.22 -19.39 -11.11
CA ARG A 179 15.01 -20.15 -10.88
C ARG A 179 14.20 -19.47 -9.78
N ILE A 180 13.03 -18.91 -10.13
CA ILE A 180 12.11 -18.36 -9.15
C ILE A 180 11.45 -19.49 -8.35
N ALA A 181 11.60 -19.48 -7.03
CA ALA A 181 11.02 -20.47 -6.13
C ALA A 181 9.53 -20.19 -5.86
N SER A 182 9.17 -18.91 -5.69
CA SER A 182 7.77 -18.50 -5.57
C SER A 182 7.58 -17.03 -5.96
N TYR A 183 6.32 -16.71 -6.30
CA TYR A 183 5.86 -15.37 -6.61
C TYR A 183 4.92 -14.90 -5.49
N GLU A 184 5.23 -13.77 -4.88
CA GLU A 184 4.47 -13.21 -3.75
C GLU A 184 3.59 -12.02 -4.19
N PRO A 185 2.51 -11.72 -3.48
CA PRO A 185 1.59 -10.64 -3.88
C PRO A 185 2.23 -9.25 -3.86
N ASP A 186 3.18 -9.02 -2.96
CA ASP A 186 3.82 -7.72 -2.73
C ASP A 186 5.21 -7.87 -2.11
N ALA A 187 5.90 -6.73 -1.92
CA ALA A 187 7.26 -6.70 -1.40
C ALA A 187 7.34 -7.14 0.07
N ARG A 188 6.34 -6.83 0.89
CA ARG A 188 6.31 -7.24 2.30
C ARG A 188 6.17 -8.77 2.44
N ALA A 189 5.33 -9.40 1.62
CA ALA A 189 5.20 -10.86 1.59
C ALA A 189 6.49 -11.53 1.09
N THR A 190 7.16 -10.93 0.09
CA THR A 190 8.47 -11.37 -0.38
C THR A 190 9.53 -11.30 0.73
N LEU A 191 9.62 -10.14 1.42
CA LEU A 191 10.54 -9.95 2.55
C LEU A 191 10.31 -10.97 3.65
N THR A 192 9.06 -11.21 4.03
CA THR A 192 8.69 -12.15 5.10
C THR A 192 9.27 -13.55 4.85
N LYS A 193 9.27 -14.03 3.60
CA LYS A 193 9.86 -15.33 3.27
C LYS A 193 11.38 -15.36 3.45
N VAL A 194 12.05 -14.25 3.18
CA VAL A 194 13.49 -14.10 3.41
C VAL A 194 13.78 -14.06 4.93
N GLU A 195 13.02 -13.27 5.69
CA GLU A 195 13.15 -13.18 7.16
C GLU A 195 12.99 -14.52 7.86
N LEU A 196 12.04 -15.34 7.41
CA LEU A 196 11.77 -16.66 7.97
C LEU A 196 12.77 -17.75 7.52
N GLY A 197 13.69 -17.43 6.59
CA GLY A 197 14.62 -18.41 6.01
C GLY A 197 13.93 -19.41 5.08
N GLU A 198 12.71 -19.13 4.65
CA GLU A 198 12.02 -19.92 3.62
C GLU A 198 12.58 -19.67 2.23
N ALA A 199 13.27 -18.55 2.04
CA ALA A 199 14.01 -18.17 0.83
C ALA A 199 15.47 -17.83 1.17
N ASP A 200 16.36 -18.06 0.21
CA ASP A 200 17.78 -17.70 0.33
C ASP A 200 18.03 -16.25 -0.12
N ALA A 201 17.13 -15.71 -0.95
CA ALA A 201 17.17 -14.34 -1.44
C ALA A 201 15.77 -13.85 -1.86
N GLY A 202 15.59 -12.53 -1.85
CA GLY A 202 14.39 -11.85 -2.37
C GLY A 202 14.75 -10.52 -3.02
N LEU A 203 14.01 -10.12 -4.06
CA LEU A 203 14.08 -8.79 -4.63
C LEU A 203 12.93 -7.96 -4.06
N VAL A 204 13.28 -6.95 -3.26
CA VAL A 204 12.37 -6.12 -2.47
C VAL A 204 12.81 -4.66 -2.52
N TRP A 205 12.04 -3.76 -1.95
CA TRP A 205 12.45 -2.37 -1.84
C TRP A 205 13.46 -2.17 -0.71
N ARG A 206 14.36 -1.19 -0.85
CA ARG A 206 15.35 -0.86 0.19
C ARG A 206 14.70 -0.55 1.53
N THR A 207 13.58 0.15 1.53
CA THR A 207 12.81 0.46 2.74
C THR A 207 12.33 -0.80 3.47
N ASP A 208 11.97 -1.86 2.75
CA ASP A 208 11.57 -3.14 3.37
C ASP A 208 12.76 -3.76 4.13
N VAL A 209 13.98 -3.68 3.57
CA VAL A 209 15.20 -4.19 4.24
C VAL A 209 15.50 -3.38 5.50
N LEU A 210 15.34 -2.05 5.46
CA LEU A 210 15.53 -1.20 6.64
C LEU A 210 14.49 -1.49 7.72
N ALA A 211 13.23 -1.65 7.36
CA ALA A 211 12.14 -2.00 8.28
C ALA A 211 12.27 -3.40 8.89
N ALA A 212 13.11 -4.27 8.33
CA ALA A 212 13.36 -5.61 8.84
C ALA A 212 14.23 -5.65 10.12
N ASP A 213 14.72 -4.52 10.59
CA ASP A 213 15.48 -4.37 11.84
C ASP A 213 16.60 -5.41 12.00
N GLY A 214 17.42 -5.56 10.95
CA GLY A 214 18.58 -6.46 10.93
C GLY A 214 18.25 -7.95 10.78
N ARG A 215 16.99 -8.34 10.52
CA ARG A 215 16.65 -9.74 10.21
C ARG A 215 17.09 -10.18 8.81
N VAL A 216 17.23 -9.22 7.92
CA VAL A 216 17.79 -9.38 6.58
C VAL A 216 18.92 -8.38 6.36
N ARG A 217 19.71 -8.58 5.32
CA ARG A 217 20.73 -7.65 4.86
C ARG A 217 20.64 -7.46 3.36
N GLU A 218 21.01 -6.29 2.91
CA GLU A 218 21.17 -5.98 1.49
C GLU A 218 22.47 -6.63 0.95
N VAL A 219 22.39 -7.19 -0.25
CA VAL A 219 23.54 -7.58 -1.06
C VAL A 219 23.72 -6.50 -2.12
N PRO A 220 24.92 -5.90 -2.24
CA PRO A 220 25.18 -4.86 -3.22
C PRO A 220 24.91 -5.34 -4.64
N LEU A 221 24.24 -4.51 -5.44
CA LEU A 221 24.11 -4.71 -6.88
C LEU A 221 25.33 -4.10 -7.61
N PRO A 222 25.64 -4.54 -8.84
CA PRO A 222 26.64 -3.90 -9.66
C PRO A 222 26.35 -2.41 -9.86
N GLU A 223 27.41 -1.58 -9.98
CA GLU A 223 27.27 -0.15 -10.24
C GLU A 223 26.46 0.09 -11.54
N GLY A 224 25.46 0.96 -11.46
CA GLY A 224 24.58 1.29 -12.56
C GLY A 224 23.43 0.30 -12.83
N ALA A 225 23.28 -0.74 -11.99
CA ALA A 225 22.17 -1.69 -12.07
C ALA A 225 20.98 -1.32 -11.18
N GLU A 226 20.95 -0.10 -10.67
CA GLU A 226 19.89 0.35 -9.77
C GLU A 226 18.58 0.55 -10.52
N VAL A 227 17.53 -0.14 -10.08
CA VAL A 227 16.15 0.07 -10.56
C VAL A 227 15.41 0.86 -9.49
N THR A 228 15.06 2.10 -9.82
CA THR A 228 14.30 2.99 -8.95
C THR A 228 12.84 3.03 -9.38
N ASN A 229 11.96 3.30 -8.43
CA ASN A 229 10.54 3.45 -8.65
C ASN A 229 10.03 4.71 -7.96
N ASP A 230 9.24 5.52 -8.68
CA ASP A 230 8.60 6.70 -8.14
C ASP A 230 7.35 6.31 -7.33
N TYR A 231 7.01 7.14 -6.36
CA TYR A 231 5.78 7.03 -5.58
C TYR A 231 4.90 8.25 -5.83
N PRO A 232 4.05 8.19 -6.86
CA PRO A 232 3.08 9.23 -7.10
C PRO A 232 1.93 9.15 -6.10
N LEU A 233 1.51 10.33 -5.62
CA LEU A 233 0.30 10.57 -4.86
C LEU A 233 -0.73 11.23 -5.76
N ALA A 234 -1.97 10.77 -5.72
CA ALA A 234 -3.10 11.44 -6.35
C ALA A 234 -4.26 11.61 -5.36
N VAL A 235 -4.93 12.75 -5.42
CA VAL A 235 -6.20 12.99 -4.75
C VAL A 235 -7.31 12.40 -5.63
N VAL A 236 -8.23 11.64 -5.03
CA VAL A 236 -9.31 10.93 -5.75
C VAL A 236 -10.71 11.26 -5.20
N SER A 237 -10.82 12.25 -4.34
CA SER A 237 -12.09 12.79 -3.82
C SER A 237 -12.11 14.31 -3.84
N ASP A 238 -13.27 14.89 -3.57
CA ASP A 238 -13.42 16.33 -3.38
C ASP A 238 -13.41 16.72 -1.88
N ASP A 239 -13.05 15.77 -0.99
CA ASP A 239 -12.95 16.03 0.44
C ASP A 239 -11.74 16.92 0.76
N PRO A 240 -11.93 18.03 1.51
CA PRO A 240 -10.86 18.95 1.85
C PRO A 240 -9.74 18.32 2.70
N ALA A 241 -10.01 17.24 3.44
CA ALA A 241 -9.00 16.54 4.22
C ALA A 241 -7.90 15.91 3.36
N ALA A 242 -8.18 15.60 2.09
CA ALA A 242 -7.17 15.15 1.15
C ALA A 242 -6.01 16.15 1.02
N ALA A 243 -6.32 17.46 0.98
CA ALA A 243 -5.30 18.51 0.89
C ALA A 243 -4.40 18.54 2.14
N TRP A 244 -4.95 18.29 3.33
CA TRP A 244 -4.16 18.23 4.57
C TRP A 244 -3.15 17.09 4.55
N PHE A 245 -3.53 15.93 4.00
CA PHE A 245 -2.58 14.83 3.85
C PHE A 245 -1.47 15.14 2.82
N VAL A 246 -1.84 15.76 1.69
CA VAL A 246 -0.85 16.21 0.68
C VAL A 246 0.12 17.21 1.31
N GLU A 247 -0.37 18.18 2.10
CA GLU A 247 0.47 19.15 2.81
C GLU A 247 1.38 18.46 3.82
N ALA A 248 0.86 17.55 4.64
CA ALA A 248 1.64 16.84 5.65
C ALA A 248 2.77 16.02 5.02
N ILE A 249 2.50 15.19 4.00
CA ILE A 249 3.52 14.34 3.37
C ILE A 249 4.58 15.14 2.60
N THR A 250 4.22 16.32 2.05
CA THR A 250 5.13 17.18 1.30
C THR A 250 5.82 18.24 2.16
N SER A 251 5.44 18.38 3.43
CA SER A 251 6.07 19.26 4.42
C SER A 251 7.53 18.88 4.69
N GLU A 252 8.27 19.73 5.40
CA GLU A 252 9.63 19.40 5.85
C GLU A 252 9.64 18.19 6.76
N ASP A 253 8.65 18.06 7.67
CA ASP A 253 8.53 16.94 8.59
C ASP A 253 8.15 15.65 7.84
N GLY A 254 7.18 15.69 6.92
CA GLY A 254 6.82 14.53 6.09
C GLY A 254 7.97 14.04 5.22
N ARG A 255 8.70 14.95 4.59
CA ARG A 255 9.91 14.61 3.81
C ARG A 255 11.00 13.98 4.69
N ARG A 256 11.18 14.49 5.92
CA ARG A 256 12.13 13.90 6.86
C ARG A 256 11.72 12.47 7.23
N LEU A 257 10.44 12.22 7.53
CA LEU A 257 9.92 10.88 7.82
C LEU A 257 10.19 9.91 6.65
N LEU A 258 9.92 10.34 5.41
CA LEU A 258 10.22 9.55 4.21
C LEU A 258 11.71 9.23 4.08
N ALA A 259 12.58 10.22 4.29
CA ALA A 259 14.04 10.04 4.22
C ALA A 259 14.55 9.11 5.33
N ASP A 260 14.05 9.26 6.56
CA ASP A 260 14.43 8.42 7.71
C ASP A 260 13.97 6.96 7.51
N ALA A 261 12.85 6.75 6.83
CA ALA A 261 12.39 5.43 6.40
C ALA A 261 13.17 4.86 5.20
N GLY A 262 14.13 5.61 4.64
CA GLY A 262 15.01 5.16 3.57
C GLY A 262 14.49 5.39 2.16
N PHE A 263 13.42 6.17 1.99
CA PHE A 263 13.00 6.63 0.66
C PHE A 263 13.92 7.74 0.14
N GLY A 264 14.14 7.75 -1.18
CA GLY A 264 14.68 8.92 -1.86
C GLY A 264 13.60 10.01 -1.96
N LEU A 265 14.02 11.26 -1.95
CA LEU A 265 13.14 12.42 -2.19
C LEU A 265 13.25 12.86 -3.66
N PRO A 266 12.14 13.30 -4.29
CA PRO A 266 12.13 13.78 -5.66
C PRO A 266 12.87 15.11 -5.85
#